data_1805a073f9ff89f4a5516f4bc0e84461
#
_entry.id   1805a073f9ff89f4a5516f4bc0e84461
#
_cell.length_a   1.000
_cell.length_b   1.000
_cell.length_c   1.000
_cell.angle_alpha   90.00
_cell.angle_beta   90.00
_cell.angle_gamma   90.00
#
_symmetry.space_group_name_H-M   'P 1'
#
loop_
_entity.id
_entity.type
_entity.pdbx_description
1 polymer ?
#
loop_
_entity_poly.entity_id
_entity_poly.type
_entity_poly.pdbx_seq_one_letter_code
_entity_poly.pdbx_strand_id
1 'polypeptide(L)'
;VYVPIITKIVDKIIVFPLFNQILAGEFGILTMSVKIVFGVLLPLISAFYLFMALLEDSGYLPRLAVLADNVLNKIGLNGRAVIPLILGFGCGALGTITTRILGSRKERTIATAILGVTIPCAAQQGIITALLAAIGGFKVWLLYIFIIFVFMVLTGTVLNKLLKGEATDLL
;
A
#
# COMPACT_ATOMS: atom_id res chain seq x y z
N VAL A 1 15.51 8.60 22.88
CA VAL A 1 15.34 8.37 24.33
C VAL A 1 15.22 6.87 24.63
N TYR A 2 14.57 6.07 23.80
CA TYR A 2 14.35 4.63 24.04
C TYR A 2 15.51 3.72 23.60
N VAL A 3 16.34 4.16 22.67
CA VAL A 3 17.46 3.38 22.11
C VAL A 3 18.47 2.92 23.18
N PRO A 4 18.94 3.78 24.13
CA PRO A 4 19.93 3.35 25.13
C PRO A 4 19.37 2.36 26.17
N ILE A 5 18.06 2.30 26.36
CA ILE A 5 17.44 1.35 27.28
C ILE A 5 17.39 -0.06 26.63
N ILE A 6 17.05 -0.11 25.35
CA ILE A 6 16.97 -1.38 24.59
C ILE A 6 18.35 -1.97 24.42
N THR A 7 19.37 -1.16 24.09
CA THR A 7 20.75 -1.64 23.98
C THR A 7 21.29 -2.18 25.30
N LYS A 8 20.99 -1.56 26.45
CA LYS A 8 21.38 -2.08 27.78
C LYS A 8 20.70 -3.40 28.16
N ILE A 9 19.43 -3.59 27.75
CA ILE A 9 18.71 -4.84 28.03
C ILE A 9 19.25 -5.97 27.15
N VAL A 10 19.54 -5.68 25.88
CA VAL A 10 20.08 -6.66 24.93
C VAL A 10 21.51 -7.06 25.27
N ASP A 11 22.35 -6.10 25.70
CA ASP A 11 23.72 -6.37 26.18
C ASP A 11 23.76 -7.29 27.40
N LYS A 12 22.72 -7.25 28.25
CA LYS A 12 22.66 -8.07 29.45
C LYS A 12 22.13 -9.48 29.21
N ILE A 13 21.43 -9.71 28.10
CA ILE A 13 20.80 -11.01 27.76
C ILE A 13 21.66 -11.86 26.81
N ILE A 14 22.50 -11.23 25.99
CA ILE A 14 23.26 -11.94 24.93
C ILE A 14 24.74 -11.98 25.29
N VAL A 15 25.21 -13.17 25.67
CA VAL A 15 26.57 -13.47 26.10
C VAL A 15 27.57 -13.60 24.94
N PHE A 16 27.13 -13.63 23.67
CA PHE A 16 28.00 -13.78 22.49
C PHE A 16 28.31 -12.42 21.86
N PRO A 17 29.58 -11.95 21.85
CA PRO A 17 29.94 -10.59 21.38
C PRO A 17 29.68 -10.35 19.89
N LEU A 18 29.76 -11.38 19.05
CA LEU A 18 29.46 -11.29 17.61
C LEU A 18 27.95 -11.14 17.33
N PHE A 19 27.12 -11.82 18.09
CA PHE A 19 25.68 -11.76 17.98
C PHE A 19 25.13 -10.42 18.50
N ASN A 20 25.79 -9.87 19.52
CA ASN A 20 25.47 -8.58 20.09
C ASN A 20 25.76 -7.44 19.12
N GLN A 21 26.86 -7.51 18.36
CA GLN A 21 27.22 -6.49 17.37
C GLN A 21 26.27 -6.49 16.17
N ILE A 22 25.74 -7.67 15.76
CA ILE A 22 24.79 -7.77 14.65
C ILE A 22 23.36 -7.38 15.10
N LEU A 23 22.96 -7.70 16.32
CA LEU A 23 21.61 -7.42 16.84
C LEU A 23 21.47 -6.04 17.49
N ALA A 24 22.46 -5.58 18.22
CA ALA A 24 22.42 -4.35 19.05
C ALA A 24 23.39 -3.25 18.60
N GLY A 25 24.21 -3.48 17.56
CA GLY A 25 25.08 -2.45 16.99
C GLY A 25 24.30 -1.25 16.45
N GLU A 26 24.96 -0.14 16.17
CA GLU A 26 24.36 1.08 15.61
C GLU A 26 23.60 0.80 14.30
N PHE A 27 24.01 -0.23 13.53
CA PHE A 27 23.36 -0.79 12.37
C PHE A 27 22.72 -2.17 12.63
N GLY A 28 22.51 -2.53 13.89
CA GLY A 28 21.89 -3.81 14.26
C GLY A 28 20.45 -3.90 13.77
N ILE A 29 20.06 -5.09 13.33
CA ILE A 29 18.71 -5.35 12.76
C ILE A 29 17.63 -4.91 13.76
N LEU A 30 17.78 -5.20 15.05
CA LEU A 30 16.82 -4.80 16.09
C LEU A 30 16.78 -3.28 16.29
N THR A 31 17.93 -2.63 16.34
CA THR A 31 18.01 -1.17 16.58
C THR A 31 17.45 -0.38 15.41
N MET A 32 17.77 -0.80 14.17
CA MET A 32 17.22 -0.20 12.96
C MET A 32 15.71 -0.47 12.83
N SER A 33 15.25 -1.70 13.10
CA SER A 33 13.83 -2.04 13.05
C SER A 33 13.03 -1.21 14.05
N VAL A 34 13.48 -1.08 15.28
CA VAL A 34 12.79 -0.29 16.30
C VAL A 34 12.78 1.20 15.94
N LYS A 35 13.89 1.76 15.45
CA LYS A 35 13.94 3.16 14.98
C LYS A 35 12.95 3.43 13.85
N ILE A 36 12.90 2.54 12.86
CA ILE A 36 12.01 2.69 11.70
C ILE A 36 10.54 2.49 12.11
N VAL A 37 10.24 1.47 12.91
CA VAL A 37 8.86 1.19 13.33
C VAL A 37 8.30 2.32 14.20
N PHE A 38 9.00 2.73 15.24
CA PHE A 38 8.51 3.76 16.16
C PHE A 38 8.77 5.20 15.69
N GLY A 39 9.85 5.43 14.95
CA GLY A 39 10.22 6.77 14.49
C GLY A 39 9.51 7.20 13.21
N VAL A 40 9.25 6.28 12.30
CA VAL A 40 8.71 6.60 10.97
C VAL A 40 7.36 5.93 10.74
N LEU A 41 7.26 4.62 10.96
CA LEU A 41 6.09 3.86 10.58
C LEU A 41 4.87 4.21 11.46
N LEU A 42 5.05 4.30 12.76
CA LEU A 42 3.96 4.58 13.70
C LEU A 42 3.33 5.96 13.47
N PRO A 43 4.08 7.09 13.41
CA PRO A 43 3.48 8.39 13.15
C PRO A 43 2.88 8.50 11.75
N LEU A 44 3.51 7.88 10.74
CA LEU A 44 3.00 7.87 9.36
C LEU A 44 1.67 7.14 9.26
N ILE A 45 1.57 5.94 9.83
CA ILE A 45 0.33 5.15 9.85
C ILE A 45 -0.76 5.88 10.64
N SER A 46 -0.43 6.44 11.79
CA SER A 46 -1.38 7.20 12.62
C SER A 46 -1.95 8.41 11.89
N ALA A 47 -1.10 9.20 11.23
CA ALA A 47 -1.52 10.35 10.43
C ALA A 47 -2.38 9.92 9.25
N PHE A 48 -2.02 8.83 8.57
CA PHE A 48 -2.78 8.28 7.45
C PHE A 48 -4.18 7.83 7.88
N TYR A 49 -4.29 7.09 8.98
CA TYR A 49 -5.59 6.65 9.51
C TYR A 49 -6.48 7.81 9.93
N LEU A 50 -5.89 8.82 10.58
CA LEU A 50 -6.63 10.03 10.95
C LEU A 50 -7.20 10.73 9.71
N PHE A 51 -6.39 10.89 8.68
CA PHE A 51 -6.81 11.52 7.42
C PHE A 51 -7.90 10.70 6.71
N MET A 52 -7.77 9.37 6.69
CA MET A 52 -8.77 8.49 6.08
C MET A 52 -10.09 8.50 6.86
N ALA A 53 -10.05 8.51 8.18
CA ALA A 53 -11.26 8.63 9.01
C ALA A 53 -12.01 9.94 8.70
N LEU A 54 -11.30 11.06 8.57
CA LEU A 54 -11.89 12.33 8.19
C LEU A 54 -12.54 12.30 6.78
N LEU A 55 -11.91 11.62 5.81
CA LEU A 55 -12.48 11.47 4.46
C LEU A 55 -13.72 10.57 4.45
N GLU A 56 -13.73 9.53 5.27
CA GLU A 56 -14.86 8.61 5.42
C GLU A 56 -16.05 9.32 6.08
N ASP A 57 -15.80 10.03 7.17
CA ASP A 57 -16.84 10.81 7.89
C ASP A 57 -17.43 11.95 7.06
N SER A 58 -16.64 12.53 6.15
CA SER A 58 -17.11 13.59 5.24
C SER A 58 -18.04 13.07 4.13
N GLY A 59 -18.22 11.75 3.99
CA GLY A 59 -19.03 11.12 2.95
C GLY A 59 -18.47 11.25 1.53
N TYR A 60 -17.19 11.60 1.41
CA TYR A 60 -16.52 11.77 0.11
C TYR A 60 -16.27 10.43 -0.60
N LEU A 61 -15.87 9.39 0.17
CA LEU A 61 -15.60 8.06 -0.36
C LEU A 61 -16.79 7.39 -1.07
N PRO A 62 -18.03 7.43 -0.52
CA PRO A 62 -19.20 6.88 -1.23
C PRO A 62 -19.48 7.58 -2.55
N ARG A 63 -19.32 8.90 -2.61
CA ARG A 63 -19.52 9.68 -3.85
C ARG A 63 -18.50 9.31 -4.92
N LEU A 64 -17.23 9.13 -4.53
CA LEU A 64 -16.20 8.65 -5.44
C LEU A 64 -16.49 7.25 -5.95
N ALA A 65 -17.02 6.35 -5.12
CA ALA A 65 -17.39 5.00 -5.51
C ALA A 65 -18.43 5.00 -6.65
N VAL A 66 -19.46 5.85 -6.56
CA VAL A 66 -20.48 5.98 -7.61
C VAL A 66 -19.91 6.55 -8.90
N LEU A 67 -19.04 7.56 -8.82
CA LEU A 67 -18.42 8.17 -10.01
C LEU A 67 -17.47 7.21 -10.73
N ALA A 68 -16.74 6.40 -9.98
CA ALA A 68 -15.77 5.46 -10.54
C ALA A 68 -16.40 4.14 -11.02
N ASP A 69 -17.66 3.87 -10.66
CA ASP A 69 -18.34 2.61 -10.97
C ASP A 69 -18.33 2.30 -12.48
N ASN A 70 -18.66 3.27 -13.32
CA ASN A 70 -18.66 3.13 -14.78
C ASN A 70 -17.28 2.75 -15.37
N VAL A 71 -16.20 3.20 -14.75
CA VAL A 71 -14.83 2.92 -15.21
C VAL A 71 -14.38 1.56 -14.69
N LEU A 72 -14.67 1.26 -13.41
CA LEU A 72 -14.27 0.02 -12.78
C LEU A 72 -15.04 -1.19 -13.31
N ASN A 73 -16.30 -1.03 -13.67
CA ASN A 73 -17.10 -2.09 -14.28
C ASN A 73 -16.49 -2.64 -15.58
N LYS A 74 -15.83 -1.79 -16.36
CA LYS A 74 -15.10 -2.21 -17.57
C LYS A 74 -13.94 -3.17 -17.27
N ILE A 75 -13.38 -3.08 -16.07
CA ILE A 75 -12.26 -3.90 -15.61
C ILE A 75 -12.77 -5.10 -14.78
N GLY A 76 -14.09 -5.21 -14.57
CA GLY A 76 -14.71 -6.28 -13.80
C GLY A 76 -14.68 -6.05 -12.28
N LEU A 77 -14.59 -4.79 -11.86
CA LEU A 77 -14.65 -4.34 -10.48
C LEU A 77 -15.87 -3.46 -10.26
N ASN A 78 -16.47 -3.57 -9.08
CA ASN A 78 -17.55 -2.71 -8.66
C ASN A 78 -17.02 -1.38 -8.11
N GLY A 79 -17.80 -0.30 -8.13
CA GLY A 79 -17.42 1.00 -7.58
C GLY A 79 -16.94 0.95 -6.12
N ARG A 80 -17.41 -0.01 -5.32
CA ARG A 80 -16.89 -0.24 -3.96
C ARG A 80 -15.41 -0.60 -3.92
N ALA A 81 -14.84 -1.09 -5.01
CA ALA A 81 -13.40 -1.39 -5.12
C ALA A 81 -12.52 -0.13 -5.10
N VAL A 82 -13.10 1.06 -5.30
CA VAL A 82 -12.38 2.33 -5.15
C VAL A 82 -11.77 2.48 -3.75
N ILE A 83 -12.49 2.06 -2.72
CA ILE A 83 -12.03 2.18 -1.32
C ILE A 83 -10.71 1.42 -1.10
N PRO A 84 -10.61 0.10 -1.34
CA PRO A 84 -9.34 -0.61 -1.21
C PRO A 84 -8.26 -0.11 -2.18
N LEU A 85 -8.61 0.38 -3.36
CA LEU A 85 -7.62 0.92 -4.30
C LEU A 85 -6.99 2.22 -3.78
N ILE A 86 -7.78 3.15 -3.27
CA ILE A 86 -7.27 4.40 -2.67
C ILE A 86 -6.40 4.09 -1.44
N LEU A 87 -6.88 3.21 -0.56
CA LEU A 87 -6.11 2.75 0.60
C LEU A 87 -4.78 2.11 0.18
N GLY A 88 -4.80 1.36 -0.91
CA GLY A 88 -3.61 0.70 -1.47
C GLY A 88 -2.54 1.66 -1.98
N PHE A 89 -2.92 2.82 -2.51
CA PHE A 89 -1.96 3.89 -2.84
C PHE A 89 -1.21 4.41 -1.62
N GLY A 90 -1.87 4.45 -0.46
CA GLY A 90 -1.19 4.77 0.80
C GLY A 90 -0.40 3.58 1.33
N CYS A 91 -1.09 2.48 1.58
CA CYS A 91 -0.53 1.25 2.14
C CYS A 91 -1.14 0.01 1.48
N GLY A 92 -0.36 -0.69 0.66
CA GLY A 92 -0.80 -1.88 -0.06
C GLY A 92 -1.35 -2.99 0.86
N ALA A 93 -0.77 -3.16 2.04
CA ALA A 93 -1.26 -4.13 3.02
C ALA A 93 -2.68 -3.80 3.51
N LEU A 94 -2.95 -2.52 3.81
CA LEU A 94 -4.29 -2.08 4.21
C LEU A 94 -5.29 -2.19 3.06
N GLY A 95 -4.88 -1.80 1.85
CA GLY A 95 -5.70 -1.99 0.66
C GLY A 95 -6.11 -3.45 0.46
N THR A 96 -5.17 -4.39 0.57
CA THR A 96 -5.47 -5.83 0.40
C THR A 96 -6.39 -6.38 1.50
N ILE A 97 -6.23 -5.97 2.74
CA ILE A 97 -7.13 -6.37 3.84
C ILE A 97 -8.55 -5.84 3.59
N THR A 98 -8.66 -4.60 3.13
CA THR A 98 -9.94 -3.94 2.86
C THR A 98 -10.67 -4.54 1.65
N THR A 99 -9.99 -5.25 0.75
CA THR A 99 -10.68 -5.97 -0.34
C THR A 99 -11.73 -6.97 0.16
N ARG A 100 -11.70 -7.34 1.44
CA ARG A 100 -12.72 -8.23 2.05
C ARG A 100 -14.12 -7.64 2.06
N ILE A 101 -14.28 -6.31 1.92
CA ILE A 101 -15.61 -5.68 1.79
C ILE A 101 -16.26 -5.92 0.42
N LEU A 102 -15.49 -6.39 -0.56
CA LEU A 102 -16.03 -6.75 -1.87
C LEU A 102 -16.86 -8.03 -1.80
N GLY A 103 -18.03 -8.00 -2.45
CA GLY A 103 -19.03 -9.06 -2.34
C GLY A 103 -18.63 -10.35 -3.03
N SER A 104 -17.96 -10.30 -4.18
CA SER A 104 -17.62 -11.49 -4.94
C SER A 104 -16.14 -11.90 -4.80
N ARG A 105 -15.89 -13.20 -4.88
CA ARG A 105 -14.52 -13.73 -4.89
C ARG A 105 -13.73 -13.24 -6.10
N LYS A 106 -14.40 -13.06 -7.23
CA LYS A 106 -13.79 -12.54 -8.46
C LYS A 106 -13.26 -11.13 -8.26
N GLU A 107 -14.10 -10.21 -7.78
CA GLU A 107 -13.73 -8.83 -7.51
C GLU A 107 -12.58 -8.74 -6.51
N ARG A 108 -12.64 -9.52 -5.43
CA ARG A 108 -11.57 -9.58 -4.43
C ARG A 108 -10.24 -10.01 -5.03
N THR A 109 -10.25 -11.06 -5.88
CA THR A 109 -9.02 -11.55 -6.52
C THR A 109 -8.46 -10.52 -7.50
N ILE A 110 -9.30 -9.88 -8.31
CA ILE A 110 -8.88 -8.83 -9.24
C ILE A 110 -8.30 -7.63 -8.48
N ALA A 111 -9.02 -7.14 -7.46
CA ALA A 111 -8.56 -6.01 -6.66
C ALA A 111 -7.24 -6.31 -5.94
N THR A 112 -7.09 -7.50 -5.35
CA THR A 112 -5.85 -7.90 -4.68
C THR A 112 -4.68 -8.03 -5.66
N ALA A 113 -4.93 -8.56 -6.86
CA ALA A 113 -3.90 -8.67 -7.90
C ALA A 113 -3.46 -7.29 -8.41
N ILE A 114 -4.39 -6.38 -8.64
CA ILE A 114 -4.07 -4.99 -9.04
C ILE A 114 -3.26 -4.30 -7.94
N LEU A 115 -3.66 -4.43 -6.69
CA LEU A 115 -2.95 -3.85 -5.54
C LEU A 115 -1.54 -4.40 -5.37
N GLY A 116 -1.38 -5.72 -5.53
CA GLY A 116 -0.08 -6.37 -5.32
C GLY A 116 0.91 -6.20 -6.46
N VAL A 117 0.41 -6.14 -7.70
CA VAL A 117 1.27 -6.14 -8.90
C VAL A 117 1.44 -4.73 -9.48
N THR A 118 0.39 -3.91 -9.44
CA THR A 118 0.34 -2.69 -10.24
C THR A 118 0.47 -1.42 -9.40
N ILE A 119 -0.13 -1.39 -8.22
CA ILE A 119 -0.18 -0.17 -7.41
C ILE A 119 0.98 -0.15 -6.40
N PRO A 120 2.00 0.69 -6.61
CA PRO A 120 3.06 0.88 -5.62
C PRO A 120 2.51 1.67 -4.42
N CYS A 121 2.90 1.27 -3.21
CA CYS A 121 2.54 2.00 -1.99
C CYS A 121 3.27 3.35 -1.90
N ALA A 122 2.83 4.22 -0.99
CA ALA A 122 3.41 5.57 -0.83
C ALA A 122 4.92 5.56 -0.60
N ALA A 123 5.45 4.58 0.13
CA ALA A 123 6.90 4.45 0.35
C ALA A 123 7.66 4.11 -0.94
N GLN A 124 7.14 3.18 -1.72
CA GLN A 124 7.72 2.84 -3.03
C GLN A 124 7.63 4.01 -4.01
N GLN A 125 6.49 4.71 -4.05
CA GLN A 125 6.30 5.91 -4.85
C GLN A 125 7.31 7.01 -4.50
N GLY A 126 7.58 7.23 -3.22
CA GLY A 126 8.56 8.21 -2.76
C GLY A 126 9.96 7.90 -3.30
N ILE A 127 10.41 6.66 -3.20
CA ILE A 127 11.72 6.22 -3.69
C ILE A 127 11.80 6.33 -5.23
N ILE A 128 10.78 5.83 -5.93
CA ILE A 128 10.75 5.86 -7.39
C ILE A 128 10.72 7.30 -7.90
N THR A 129 9.91 8.18 -7.29
CA THR A 129 9.83 9.58 -7.69
C THR A 129 11.16 10.31 -7.48
N ALA A 130 11.84 10.05 -6.36
CA ALA A 130 13.16 10.61 -6.09
C ALA A 130 14.21 10.17 -7.12
N LEU A 131 14.22 8.87 -7.47
CA LEU A 131 15.11 8.32 -8.50
C LEU A 131 14.82 8.90 -9.90
N LEU A 132 13.55 8.95 -10.30
CA LEU A 132 13.15 9.49 -11.61
C LEU A 132 13.43 10.97 -11.73
N ALA A 133 13.27 11.75 -10.66
CA ALA A 133 13.62 13.17 -10.63
C ALA A 133 15.11 13.39 -10.82
N ALA A 134 15.96 12.49 -10.31
CA ALA A 134 17.41 12.56 -10.48
C ALA A 134 17.88 12.20 -11.90
N ILE A 135 17.17 11.30 -12.61
CA ILE A 135 17.62 10.75 -13.89
C ILE A 135 17.03 11.50 -15.08
N GLY A 136 15.76 11.86 -15.07
CA GLY A 136 15.10 12.34 -16.28
C GLY A 136 14.02 13.41 -16.10
N GLY A 137 13.80 13.86 -14.88
CA GLY A 137 12.84 14.92 -14.59
C GLY A 137 11.38 14.54 -14.92
N PHE A 138 10.57 15.55 -15.17
CA PHE A 138 9.12 15.44 -15.32
C PHE A 138 8.65 14.52 -16.46
N LYS A 139 9.39 14.44 -17.56
CA LYS A 139 9.03 13.59 -18.71
C LYS A 139 9.07 12.10 -18.38
N VAL A 140 10.09 11.66 -17.65
CA VAL A 140 10.26 10.25 -17.25
C VAL A 140 9.21 9.88 -16.19
N TRP A 141 8.86 10.82 -15.33
CA TRP A 141 7.80 10.64 -14.35
C TRP A 141 6.41 10.44 -15.00
N LEU A 142 6.09 11.25 -16.04
CA LEU A 142 4.86 11.06 -16.81
C LEU A 142 4.81 9.71 -17.54
N LEU A 143 5.94 9.28 -18.13
CA LEU A 143 6.04 7.97 -18.76
C LEU A 143 5.80 6.84 -17.76
N TYR A 144 6.35 6.94 -16.55
CA TYR A 144 6.17 5.97 -15.49
C TYR A 144 4.69 5.84 -15.08
N ILE A 145 3.97 6.95 -14.87
CA ILE A 145 2.53 6.93 -14.55
C ILE A 145 1.73 6.28 -15.68
N PHE A 146 2.07 6.61 -16.93
CA PHE A 146 1.40 6.03 -18.09
C PHE A 146 1.58 4.50 -18.14
N ILE A 147 2.79 4.02 -17.88
CA ILE A 147 3.09 2.58 -17.83
C ILE A 147 2.29 1.89 -16.73
N ILE A 148 2.24 2.45 -15.52
CA ILE A 148 1.44 1.88 -14.42
C ILE A 148 -0.03 1.82 -14.80
N PHE A 149 -0.57 2.88 -15.40
CA PHE A 149 -1.96 2.91 -15.82
C PHE A 149 -2.28 1.82 -16.85
N VAL A 150 -1.41 1.64 -17.85
CA VAL A 150 -1.54 0.58 -18.84
C VAL A 150 -1.49 -0.81 -18.19
N PHE A 151 -0.56 -1.03 -17.27
CA PHE A 151 -0.47 -2.29 -16.52
C PHE A 151 -1.70 -2.55 -15.67
N MET A 152 -2.26 -1.53 -15.03
CA MET A 152 -3.49 -1.65 -14.24
C MET A 152 -4.67 -2.10 -15.10
N VAL A 153 -4.88 -1.46 -16.23
CA VAL A 153 -5.95 -1.82 -17.19
C VAL A 153 -5.74 -3.21 -17.76
N LEU A 154 -4.49 -3.54 -18.14
CA LEU A 154 -4.15 -4.84 -18.69
C LEU A 154 -4.41 -5.96 -17.67
N THR A 155 -3.90 -5.81 -16.45
CA THR A 155 -4.08 -6.80 -15.37
C THR A 155 -5.56 -7.00 -15.05
N GLY A 156 -6.32 -5.92 -14.90
CA GLY A 156 -7.76 -5.98 -14.64
C GLY A 156 -8.51 -6.68 -15.77
N THR A 157 -8.23 -6.33 -17.02
CA THR A 157 -8.91 -6.91 -18.20
C THR A 157 -8.57 -8.40 -18.36
N VAL A 158 -7.30 -8.76 -18.21
CA VAL A 158 -6.85 -10.17 -18.31
C VAL A 158 -7.49 -11.02 -17.21
N LEU A 159 -7.48 -10.55 -15.97
CA LEU A 159 -8.10 -11.27 -14.87
C LEU A 159 -9.62 -11.36 -15.00
N ASN A 160 -10.28 -10.30 -15.47
CA ASN A 160 -11.72 -10.32 -15.73
C ASN A 160 -12.09 -11.38 -16.76
N LYS A 161 -11.26 -11.55 -17.79
CA LYS A 161 -11.49 -12.55 -18.85
C LYS A 161 -11.15 -13.98 -18.40
N LEU A 162 -10.14 -14.13 -17.52
CA LEU A 162 -9.71 -15.45 -17.01
C LEU A 162 -10.62 -15.98 -15.89
N LEU A 163 -11.13 -15.10 -15.04
CA LEU A 163 -11.98 -15.48 -13.91
C LEU A 163 -13.45 -15.57 -14.35
N LYS A 164 -13.98 -16.78 -14.41
CA LYS A 164 -15.42 -17.04 -14.60
C LYS A 164 -16.18 -16.65 -13.33
N GLY A 165 -17.09 -15.70 -13.42
CA GLY A 165 -17.97 -15.26 -12.34
C GLY A 165 -18.58 -13.90 -12.67
N GLU A 166 -19.75 -13.61 -12.12
CA GLU A 166 -20.39 -12.31 -12.27
C GLU A 166 -19.87 -11.34 -11.19
N ALA A 167 -19.66 -10.09 -11.59
CA ALA A 167 -19.44 -9.01 -10.64
C ALA A 167 -20.77 -8.76 -9.89
N THR A 168 -20.69 -8.44 -8.61
CA THR A 168 -21.90 -8.15 -7.83
C THR A 168 -22.40 -6.77 -8.24
N ASP A 169 -23.57 -6.71 -8.85
CA ASP A 169 -24.21 -5.43 -9.17
C ASP A 169 -24.52 -4.65 -7.88
N LEU A 170 -24.30 -3.35 -7.92
CA LEU A 170 -24.77 -2.42 -6.90
C LEU A 170 -26.29 -2.28 -7.00
N LEU A 171 -27.01 -3.05 -6.19
CA LEU A 171 -28.39 -2.74 -5.81
C LEU A 171 -28.42 -2.04 -4.48
#